data_7ec52b53ed6ebb782436032f370e0a6d
#
_entry.id   7ec52b53ed6ebb782436032f370e0a6d
#
_cell.length_a   1.000
_cell.length_b   1.000
_cell.length_c   1.000
_cell.angle_alpha   90.00
_cell.angle_beta   90.00
_cell.angle_gamma   90.00
#
_symmetry.space_group_name_H-M   'P 1'
#
loop_
_entity.id
_entity.type
_entity.pdbx_description
1 polymer ?
#
loop_
_entity_poly.entity_id
_entity_poly.type
_entity_poly.pdbx_seq_one_letter_code
_entity_poly.pdbx_strand_id
1 'polypeptide(L)'
;MFRLITGTPGSSKTSHAIARYLNEKSRPIYYRGIRLTEEGKQKLGWHELDDQQAKCWHEHVPDGAIVILDEAQQLFPVRAPAKPVPPGLQALETHRHHGWDVEFITQEPT
;
A
#
# COMPACT_ATOMS: atom_id res chain seq x y z
N MET A 1 4.63 7.81 -7.71
CA MET A 1 3.66 7.24 -8.68
C MET A 1 2.58 6.48 -7.91
N PHE A 2 1.36 6.63 -8.31
CA PHE A 2 0.24 5.86 -7.73
C PHE A 2 -0.21 4.79 -8.71
N ARG A 3 -0.44 3.57 -8.22
CA ARG A 3 -0.94 2.46 -9.02
C ARG A 3 -2.08 1.76 -8.29
N LEU A 4 -3.21 1.61 -8.97
CA LEU A 4 -4.33 0.85 -8.46
C LEU A 4 -4.35 -0.49 -9.17
N ILE A 5 -4.28 -1.58 -8.40
CA ILE A 5 -4.28 -2.94 -8.92
C ILE A 5 -5.55 -3.62 -8.46
N THR A 6 -6.40 -4.03 -9.38
CA THR A 6 -7.65 -4.72 -9.07
C THR A 6 -7.62 -6.13 -9.67
N GLY A 7 -8.42 -7.01 -9.09
CA GLY A 7 -8.53 -8.37 -9.60
C GLY A 7 -9.43 -9.20 -8.73
N THR A 8 -9.82 -10.36 -9.26
CA THR A 8 -10.67 -11.29 -8.53
C THR A 8 -9.91 -11.95 -7.40
N PRO A 9 -10.60 -12.42 -6.35
CA PRO A 9 -9.96 -13.21 -5.29
C PRO A 9 -9.22 -14.41 -5.88
N GLY A 10 -8.04 -14.68 -5.33
CA GLY A 10 -7.22 -15.79 -5.80
C GLY A 10 -6.27 -15.45 -6.95
N SER A 11 -6.35 -14.24 -7.52
CA SER A 11 -5.36 -13.81 -8.51
C SER A 11 -4.02 -13.52 -7.83
N SER A 12 -2.95 -13.51 -8.62
CA SER A 12 -1.60 -13.35 -8.07
C SER A 12 -1.14 -11.89 -8.04
N LYS A 13 -2.06 -10.96 -7.89
CA LYS A 13 -1.73 -9.53 -7.91
C LYS A 13 -0.79 -9.12 -6.76
N THR A 14 -0.96 -9.70 -5.57
CA THR A 14 -0.07 -9.43 -4.44
C THR A 14 1.33 -9.95 -4.70
N SER A 15 1.44 -11.16 -5.27
CA SER A 15 2.74 -11.75 -5.62
C SER A 15 3.47 -10.91 -6.66
N HIS A 16 2.74 -10.35 -7.62
CA HIS A 16 3.34 -9.49 -8.65
C HIS A 16 3.86 -8.19 -8.05
N ALA A 17 3.12 -7.62 -7.10
CA ALA A 17 3.55 -6.41 -6.42
C ALA A 17 4.84 -6.66 -5.62
N ILE A 18 4.88 -7.78 -4.89
CA ILE A 18 6.08 -8.15 -4.13
C ILE A 18 7.26 -8.34 -5.08
N ALA A 19 7.07 -9.07 -6.17
CA ALA A 19 8.13 -9.38 -7.12
C ALA A 19 8.72 -8.11 -7.74
N ARG A 20 7.90 -7.10 -7.96
CA ARG A 20 8.35 -5.84 -8.55
C ARG A 20 9.40 -5.15 -7.71
N TYR A 21 9.34 -5.30 -6.38
CA TYR A 21 10.21 -4.59 -5.47
C TYR A 21 11.20 -5.48 -4.72
N LEU A 22 11.32 -6.75 -5.09
CA LEU A 22 12.22 -7.67 -4.40
C LEU A 22 13.68 -7.22 -4.39
N ASN A 23 14.10 -6.56 -5.47
CA ASN A 23 15.49 -6.14 -5.62
C ASN A 23 15.69 -4.65 -5.32
N GLU A 24 14.66 -3.98 -4.82
CA GLU A 24 14.78 -2.57 -4.47
C GLU A 24 15.58 -2.44 -3.18
N LYS A 25 16.72 -1.77 -3.24
CA LYS A 25 17.64 -1.64 -2.10
C LYS A 25 17.82 -0.18 -1.65
N SER A 26 17.44 0.79 -2.49
CA SER A 26 17.71 2.19 -2.23
C SER A 26 16.58 2.94 -1.54
N ARG A 27 15.39 2.32 -1.44
CA ARG A 27 14.20 2.98 -0.92
C ARG A 27 13.54 2.12 0.14
N PRO A 28 13.07 2.71 1.25
CA PRO A 28 12.33 1.94 2.24
C PRO A 28 10.98 1.50 1.68
N ILE A 29 10.54 0.30 2.04
CA ILE A 29 9.28 -0.27 1.58
C ILE A 29 8.41 -0.55 2.80
N TYR A 30 7.19 -0.03 2.76
CA TYR A 30 6.19 -0.22 3.79
C TYR A 30 5.00 -0.97 3.20
N TYR A 31 4.40 -1.88 3.96
CA TYR A 31 3.32 -2.70 3.44
C TYR A 31 2.26 -2.96 4.50
N ARG A 32 1.07 -3.30 4.04
CA ARG A 32 -0.05 -3.70 4.90
C ARG A 32 -0.84 -4.79 4.19
N GLY A 33 -1.25 -5.81 4.97
CA GLY A 33 -2.11 -6.87 4.48
C GLY A 33 -1.41 -8.01 3.76
N ILE A 34 -0.08 -7.98 3.71
CA ILE A 34 0.70 -9.04 3.09
C ILE A 34 1.25 -9.94 4.19
N ARG A 35 1.02 -11.24 4.05
CA ARG A 35 1.56 -12.21 5.00
C ARG A 35 2.95 -12.64 4.56
N LEU A 36 3.93 -12.30 5.37
CA LEU A 36 5.31 -12.74 5.16
C LEU A 36 5.71 -13.69 6.28
N THR A 37 6.51 -14.70 5.94
CA THR A 37 7.12 -15.56 6.96
C THR A 37 8.15 -14.74 7.74
N GLU A 38 8.51 -15.22 8.93
CA GLU A 38 9.56 -14.54 9.70
C GLU A 38 10.86 -14.44 8.90
N GLU A 39 11.20 -15.52 8.18
CA GLU A 39 12.38 -15.52 7.33
C GLU A 39 12.26 -14.48 6.21
N GLY A 40 11.08 -14.38 5.59
CA GLY A 40 10.83 -13.39 4.55
C GLY A 40 10.92 -11.97 5.06
N LYS A 41 10.39 -11.72 6.26
CA LYS A 41 10.47 -10.40 6.88
C LYS A 41 11.92 -9.96 7.11
N GLN A 42 12.75 -10.88 7.61
CA GLN A 42 14.16 -10.58 7.86
C GLN A 42 14.91 -10.36 6.56
N LYS A 43 14.60 -11.16 5.54
CA LYS A 43 15.30 -11.11 4.27
C LYS A 43 15.01 -9.84 3.50
N LEU A 44 13.73 -9.42 3.49
CA LEU A 44 13.31 -8.24 2.75
C LEU A 44 13.57 -6.93 3.49
N GLY A 45 13.51 -6.95 4.82
CA GLY A 45 13.68 -5.75 5.61
C GLY A 45 12.58 -4.73 5.42
N TRP A 46 11.41 -5.16 4.95
CA TRP A 46 10.27 -4.27 4.75
C TRP A 46 9.58 -3.96 6.07
N HIS A 47 8.93 -2.82 6.15
CA HIS A 47 8.26 -2.36 7.36
C HIS A 47 6.77 -2.58 7.26
N GLU A 48 6.19 -3.25 8.24
CA GLU A 48 4.76 -3.52 8.27
C GLU A 48 4.01 -2.34 8.92
N LEU A 49 2.89 -1.96 8.30
CA LEU A 49 1.97 -0.97 8.84
C LEU A 49 0.75 -1.71 9.38
N ASP A 50 0.29 -1.33 10.58
CA ASP A 50 -0.99 -1.83 11.06
C ASP A 50 -2.13 -1.07 10.38
N ASP A 51 -3.38 -1.47 10.64
CA ASP A 51 -4.53 -0.87 9.99
C ASP A 51 -4.66 0.62 10.28
N GLN A 52 -4.39 1.03 11.51
CA GLN A 52 -4.45 2.43 11.88
C GLN A 52 -3.39 3.24 11.15
N GLN A 53 -2.17 2.74 11.11
CA GLN A 53 -1.07 3.40 10.42
C GLN A 53 -1.33 3.46 8.92
N ALA A 54 -1.88 2.40 8.34
CA ALA A 54 -2.13 2.35 6.91
C ALA A 54 -3.20 3.35 6.47
N LYS A 55 -4.18 3.64 7.32
CA LYS A 55 -5.22 4.62 7.00
C LYS A 55 -4.67 6.03 6.88
N CYS A 56 -3.57 6.32 7.55
CA CYS A 56 -2.86 7.59 7.42
C CYS A 56 -1.38 7.31 7.16
N TRP A 57 -1.13 6.47 6.17
CA TRP A 57 0.22 6.00 5.84
C TRP A 57 1.21 7.13 5.57
N HIS A 58 0.73 8.23 5.01
CA HIS A 58 1.58 9.37 4.67
C HIS A 58 2.23 10.02 5.90
N GLU A 59 1.68 9.78 7.08
CA GLU A 59 2.25 10.30 8.33
C GLU A 59 3.31 9.37 8.91
N HIS A 60 3.42 8.14 8.38
CA HIS A 60 4.29 7.11 8.94
C HIS A 60 5.43 6.70 8.01
N VAL A 61 5.48 7.24 6.80
CA VAL A 61 6.50 6.87 5.83
C VAL A 61 7.30 8.10 5.41
N PRO A 62 8.60 7.95 5.21
CA PRO A 62 9.43 9.08 4.76
C PRO A 62 9.23 9.37 3.27
N ASP A 63 9.68 10.54 2.84
CA ASP A 63 9.69 10.88 1.43
C ASP A 63 10.51 9.85 0.65
N GLY A 64 10.07 9.53 -0.54
CA GLY A 64 10.74 8.56 -1.39
C GLY A 64 10.42 7.10 -1.07
N ALA A 65 9.56 6.83 -0.09
CA ALA A 65 9.21 5.47 0.28
C ALA A 65 8.30 4.81 -0.76
N ILE A 66 8.32 3.47 -0.75
CA ILE A 66 7.40 2.64 -1.53
C ILE A 66 6.37 2.09 -0.55
N VAL A 67 5.08 2.22 -0.89
CA VAL A 67 3.99 1.80 -0.01
C VAL A 67 3.10 0.82 -0.77
N ILE A 68 2.89 -0.37 -0.18
CA ILE A 68 2.05 -1.40 -0.79
C ILE A 68 0.92 -1.71 0.20
N LEU A 69 -0.30 -1.33 -0.14
CA LEU A 69 -1.47 -1.55 0.72
C LEU A 69 -2.37 -2.59 0.07
N ASP A 70 -2.25 -3.84 0.52
CA ASP A 70 -3.10 -4.93 0.05
C ASP A 70 -4.43 -4.87 0.77
N GLU A 71 -5.48 -5.35 0.10
CA GLU A 71 -6.85 -5.26 0.61
C GLU A 71 -7.23 -3.83 0.96
N ALA A 72 -6.84 -2.89 0.11
CA ALA A 72 -7.02 -1.46 0.37
C ALA A 72 -8.49 -1.07 0.55
N GLN A 73 -9.43 -1.84 0.00
CA GLN A 73 -10.84 -1.59 0.18
C GLN A 73 -11.28 -1.73 1.64
N GLN A 74 -10.53 -2.45 2.46
CA GLN A 74 -10.82 -2.55 3.88
C GLN A 74 -10.43 -1.29 4.63
N LEU A 75 -9.45 -0.56 4.11
CA LEU A 75 -8.97 0.68 4.73
C LEU A 75 -9.77 1.89 4.25
N PHE A 76 -10.15 1.89 2.97
CA PHE A 76 -10.82 2.99 2.32
C PHE A 76 -12.09 2.51 1.65
N PRO A 77 -13.12 2.10 2.43
CA PRO A 77 -14.35 1.59 1.84
C PRO A 77 -15.11 2.69 1.11
N VAL A 78 -16.03 2.28 0.23
CA VAL A 78 -16.93 3.21 -0.44
C VAL A 78 -17.71 3.97 0.63
N ARG A 79 -17.77 5.28 0.51
CA ARG A 79 -18.37 6.15 1.52
C ARG A 79 -19.47 7.00 0.90
N ALA A 80 -20.34 7.47 1.78
CA ALA A 80 -21.39 8.39 1.36
C ALA A 80 -20.77 9.70 0.85
N PRO A 81 -21.38 10.34 -0.17
CA PRO A 81 -20.80 11.55 -0.75
C PRO A 81 -20.58 12.70 0.23
N ALA A 82 -21.36 12.72 1.31
CA ALA A 82 -21.25 13.80 2.30
C ALA A 82 -20.08 13.64 3.27
N LYS A 83 -19.43 12.47 3.27
CA LYS A 83 -18.31 12.22 4.19
C LYS A 83 -17.01 12.80 3.62
N PRO A 84 -16.12 13.34 4.49
CA PRO A 84 -14.84 13.85 3.99
C PRO A 84 -13.93 12.74 3.48
N VAL A 85 -13.00 13.12 2.61
CA VAL A 85 -12.02 12.18 2.08
C VAL A 85 -11.05 11.79 3.21
N PRO A 86 -10.79 10.49 3.42
CA PRO A 86 -9.82 10.07 4.43
C PRO A 86 -8.42 10.63 4.13
N PRO A 87 -7.63 10.93 5.18
CA PRO A 87 -6.30 11.51 4.96
C PRO A 87 -5.38 10.68 4.05
N GLY A 88 -5.44 9.35 4.15
CA GLY A 88 -4.61 8.50 3.30
C GLY A 88 -4.95 8.62 1.82
N LEU A 89 -6.21 8.92 1.49
CA LEU A 89 -6.59 9.15 0.10
C LEU A 89 -6.23 10.56 -0.34
N GLN A 90 -6.36 11.55 0.54
CA GLN A 90 -5.97 12.91 0.21
C GLN A 90 -4.48 13.02 -0.09
N ALA A 91 -3.66 12.23 0.58
CA ALA A 91 -2.22 12.24 0.38
C ALA A 91 -1.83 11.84 -1.04
N LEU A 92 -2.69 11.11 -1.77
CA LEU A 92 -2.42 10.75 -3.16
C LEU A 92 -2.32 11.97 -4.07
N GLU A 93 -2.98 13.06 -3.72
CA GLU A 93 -2.91 14.29 -4.50
C GLU A 93 -1.56 14.98 -4.38
N THR A 94 -0.83 14.71 -3.29
CA THR A 94 0.46 15.31 -3.02
C THR A 94 1.63 14.34 -3.16
N HIS A 95 1.37 13.10 -3.60
CA HIS A 95 2.41 12.06 -3.65
C HIS A 95 3.60 12.43 -4.53
N ARG A 96 3.38 13.27 -5.53
CA ARG A 96 4.45 13.71 -6.44
C ARG A 96 5.50 14.57 -5.72
N HIS A 97 5.06 15.34 -4.73
CA HIS A 97 5.95 16.23 -3.99
C HIS A 97 6.84 15.47 -3.00
N HIS A 98 6.40 14.28 -2.61
CA HIS A 98 7.13 13.47 -1.64
C HIS A 98 7.92 12.31 -2.28
N GLY A 99 7.73 12.09 -3.58
CA GLY A 99 8.45 11.03 -4.29
C GLY A 99 7.99 9.63 -3.92
N TRP A 100 6.81 9.49 -3.34
CA TRP A 100 6.27 8.18 -2.99
C TRP A 100 5.85 7.39 -4.22
N ASP A 101 6.07 6.07 -4.18
CA ASP A 101 5.43 5.12 -5.07
C ASP A 101 4.43 4.32 -4.25
N VAL A 102 3.15 4.42 -4.59
CA VAL A 102 2.07 3.82 -3.81
C VAL A 102 1.31 2.84 -4.67
N GLU A 103 1.13 1.62 -4.16
CA GLU A 103 0.31 0.61 -4.83
C GLU A 103 -0.84 0.20 -3.91
N PHE A 104 -2.06 0.44 -4.37
CA PHE A 104 -3.28 -0.04 -3.72
C PHE A 104 -3.73 -1.30 -4.43
N ILE A 105 -3.85 -2.40 -3.70
CA ILE A 105 -4.31 -3.67 -4.24
C ILE A 105 -5.70 -3.93 -3.68
N THR A 106 -6.68 -4.07 -4.56
CA THR A 106 -8.08 -4.27 -4.16
C THR A 106 -8.66 -5.46 -4.89
N GLN A 107 -9.76 -6.01 -4.34
CA GLN A 107 -10.55 -7.01 -5.02
C GLN A 107 -11.62 -6.31 -5.86
N GLU A 108 -11.93 -6.87 -7.03
CA GLU A 108 -13.02 -6.34 -7.83
C GLU A 108 -14.36 -6.60 -7.13
N PRO A 109 -15.26 -5.63 -7.16
CA PRO A 109 -16.61 -5.87 -6.64
C PRO A 109 -17.29 -6.96 -7.45
N THR A 110 -17.99 -7.83 -6.78
CA THR A 110 -18.76 -8.89 -7.43
C THR A 110 -20.23 -8.52 -7.52
#